data_57d5d4f5fdb9c530d438e703357243ce
#
_entry.id   57d5d4f5fdb9c530d438e703357243ce
#
_cell.length_a   1.000
_cell.length_b   1.000
_cell.length_c   1.000
_cell.angle_alpha   90.00
_cell.angle_beta   90.00
_cell.angle_gamma   90.00
#
_symmetry.space_group_name_H-M   'P 1'
#
loop_
_entity.id
_entity.type
_entity.pdbx_description
1 polymer ?
#
loop_
_entity_poly.entity_id
_entity_poly.type
_entity_poly.pdbx_seq_one_letter_code
_entity_poly.pdbx_strand_id
1 'polypeptide(L)'
;MARQAWLYNPATANKLLLSDPDTGYLCTQLDLGFPTVRDVVNNKPDQHGTDDRTKYLGNRPVTMNVTAYPGGSTPMDEIPGLFTDFMDPSMRPELHVIEDFPGAPELVIVVRASAYTGPLVYPARIDMQLSFIAPDPVLLGATLQTATAWAGATVQGRVYPRAYPWTYPPGSQAPVSGTIHSNGDLPVQPLLKVYGPATGAKISFDNNTYVVALTSSTINAGDFLTIDTKTKTCVRNSDGASVLNWIDWSNTIWPVLAPGVDHSMSMTAISPTGVTQTQASWQDGYLA
;
A
#
# COMPACT_ATOMS: atom_id res chain seq x y z
N MET A 1 -9.68 -22.28 -14.88
CA MET A 1 -8.27 -21.85 -15.00
C MET A 1 -7.58 -22.28 -13.71
N ALA A 2 -6.29 -22.55 -13.72
CA ALA A 2 -5.61 -22.86 -12.44
C ALA A 2 -5.19 -21.56 -11.74
N ARG A 3 -5.19 -21.54 -10.42
CA ARG A 3 -4.65 -20.45 -9.59
C ARG A 3 -3.23 -20.13 -10.05
N GLN A 4 -2.96 -18.84 -10.34
CA GLN A 4 -1.62 -18.42 -10.76
C GLN A 4 -0.87 -17.83 -9.56
N ALA A 5 0.39 -18.20 -9.43
CA ALA A 5 1.25 -17.66 -8.38
C ALA A 5 2.67 -17.44 -8.90
N TRP A 6 3.31 -16.38 -8.42
CA TRP A 6 4.74 -16.15 -8.65
C TRP A 6 5.38 -15.40 -7.50
N LEU A 7 6.67 -15.60 -7.35
CA LEU A 7 7.52 -14.84 -6.45
C LEU A 7 8.26 -13.76 -7.24
N TYR A 8 8.34 -12.58 -6.68
CA TYR A 8 9.13 -11.47 -7.21
C TYR A 8 10.04 -10.90 -6.11
N ASN A 9 11.33 -10.77 -6.40
CA ASN A 9 12.27 -10.15 -5.48
C ASN A 9 12.61 -8.75 -5.99
N PRO A 10 12.12 -7.67 -5.37
CA PRO A 10 12.37 -6.31 -5.83
C PRO A 10 13.84 -5.88 -5.72
N ALA A 11 14.64 -6.52 -4.86
CA ALA A 11 16.06 -6.20 -4.70
C ALA A 11 16.92 -6.73 -5.85
N THR A 12 16.58 -7.89 -6.42
CA THR A 12 17.33 -8.51 -7.53
C THR A 12 16.59 -8.42 -8.86
N ALA A 13 15.33 -7.96 -8.84
CA ALA A 13 14.40 -7.95 -9.97
C ALA A 13 14.12 -9.37 -10.55
N ASN A 14 14.41 -10.43 -9.79
CA ASN A 14 14.13 -11.80 -10.19
C ASN A 14 12.66 -12.15 -10.01
N LYS A 15 12.10 -12.83 -11.00
CA LYS A 15 10.72 -13.32 -11.00
C LYS A 15 10.72 -14.82 -11.24
N LEU A 16 10.02 -15.56 -10.38
CA LEU A 16 9.84 -17.00 -10.51
C LEU A 16 8.36 -17.32 -10.65
N LEU A 17 7.95 -17.75 -11.83
CA LEU A 17 6.59 -18.21 -12.12
C LEU A 17 6.39 -19.62 -11.58
N LEU A 18 5.38 -19.82 -10.74
CA LEU A 18 5.15 -21.08 -10.02
C LEU A 18 3.96 -21.90 -10.56
N SER A 19 3.23 -21.37 -11.53
CA SER A 19 2.03 -22.01 -12.07
C SER A 19 2.01 -21.98 -13.59
N ASP A 20 3.16 -21.79 -14.19
CA ASP A 20 3.33 -21.81 -15.64
C ASP A 20 3.93 -23.16 -16.05
N PRO A 21 3.18 -24.02 -16.77
CA PRO A 21 3.68 -25.31 -17.23
C PRO A 21 4.89 -25.18 -18.17
N ASP A 22 5.05 -24.05 -18.84
CA ASP A 22 6.17 -23.82 -19.76
C ASP A 22 7.49 -23.55 -19.03
N THR A 23 7.43 -23.10 -17.77
CA THR A 23 8.63 -22.88 -16.94
C THR A 23 9.10 -24.14 -16.20
N GLY A 24 8.29 -25.19 -16.19
CA GLY A 24 8.60 -26.44 -15.50
C GLY A 24 8.39 -26.38 -13.98
N TYR A 25 7.84 -25.30 -13.43
CA TYR A 25 7.52 -25.17 -12.02
C TYR A 25 6.01 -25.20 -11.81
N LEU A 26 5.56 -26.07 -10.90
CA LEU A 26 4.15 -26.18 -10.56
C LEU A 26 3.97 -26.00 -9.05
N CYS A 27 3.27 -24.96 -8.66
CA CYS A 27 2.76 -24.83 -7.30
C CYS A 27 1.55 -25.76 -7.16
N THR A 28 1.74 -26.90 -6.52
CA THR A 28 0.70 -27.91 -6.33
C THR A 28 -0.25 -27.56 -5.20
N GLN A 29 0.23 -26.80 -4.23
CA GLN A 29 -0.56 -26.33 -3.10
C GLN A 29 -0.03 -24.96 -2.65
N LEU A 30 -0.92 -24.00 -2.53
CA LEU A 30 -0.64 -22.70 -1.92
C LEU A 30 -1.65 -22.46 -0.81
N ASP A 31 -1.15 -22.36 0.40
CA ASP A 31 -1.92 -22.01 1.58
C ASP A 31 -1.45 -20.63 2.08
N LEU A 32 -2.30 -19.64 1.93
CA LEU A 32 -2.04 -18.28 2.40
C LEU A 32 -2.25 -18.14 3.91
N GLY A 33 -2.75 -19.19 4.57
CA GLY A 33 -3.02 -19.19 5.99
C GLY A 33 -3.95 -18.06 6.44
N PHE A 34 -4.44 -18.13 7.65
CA PHE A 34 -5.14 -17.01 8.29
C PHE A 34 -4.18 -16.32 9.26
N PRO A 35 -4.19 -14.98 9.36
CA PRO A 35 -3.34 -14.27 10.31
C PRO A 35 -3.61 -14.74 11.74
N THR A 36 -2.56 -14.85 12.53
CA THR A 36 -2.73 -15.11 13.95
C THR A 36 -3.45 -13.94 14.61
N VAL A 37 -4.39 -14.23 15.51
CA VAL A 37 -5.07 -13.18 16.28
C VAL A 37 -4.29 -12.92 17.55
N ARG A 38 -3.89 -11.68 17.79
CA ARG A 38 -3.25 -11.25 19.03
C ARG A 38 -4.33 -10.76 19.98
N ASP A 39 -4.66 -11.60 20.96
CA ASP A 39 -5.58 -11.23 22.02
C ASP A 39 -4.84 -10.46 23.12
N VAL A 40 -5.37 -9.29 23.46
CA VAL A 40 -4.97 -8.54 24.64
C VAL A 40 -6.03 -8.80 25.72
N VAL A 41 -5.82 -9.84 26.49
CA VAL A 41 -6.71 -10.23 27.59
C VAL A 41 -6.15 -9.83 28.94
N ASN A 42 -6.96 -9.18 29.77
CA ASN A 42 -6.69 -8.98 31.18
C ASN A 42 -7.63 -9.83 31.99
N ASN A 43 -7.08 -10.66 32.89
CA ASN A 43 -7.89 -11.38 33.86
C ASN A 43 -8.51 -10.38 34.83
N LYS A 44 -9.79 -10.55 35.14
CA LYS A 44 -10.45 -9.80 36.20
C LYS A 44 -9.98 -10.36 37.54
N PRO A 45 -9.35 -9.54 38.40
CA PRO A 45 -8.70 -10.08 39.61
C PRO A 45 -9.67 -10.72 40.61
N ASP A 46 -10.92 -10.26 40.68
CA ASP A 46 -11.90 -10.73 41.68
C ASP A 46 -13.21 -11.23 41.09
N GLN A 47 -13.25 -11.55 39.78
CA GLN A 47 -14.43 -12.03 39.06
C GLN A 47 -14.08 -13.10 38.05
N HIS A 48 -15.05 -13.95 37.72
CA HIS A 48 -14.89 -14.90 36.62
C HIS A 48 -14.86 -14.16 35.27
N GLY A 49 -13.94 -14.55 34.38
CA GLY A 49 -13.86 -14.05 33.03
C GLY A 49 -12.69 -13.08 32.79
N THR A 50 -12.61 -12.63 31.58
CA THR A 50 -11.56 -11.72 31.07
C THR A 50 -12.22 -10.50 30.45
N ASP A 51 -11.51 -9.37 30.43
CA ASP A 51 -11.95 -8.20 29.64
C ASP A 51 -11.62 -8.47 28.17
N ASP A 52 -12.66 -8.41 27.31
CA ASP A 52 -12.48 -8.46 25.85
C ASP A 52 -12.03 -7.10 25.35
N ARG A 53 -10.80 -7.03 24.85
CA ARG A 53 -10.20 -5.81 24.32
C ARG A 53 -10.01 -5.94 22.81
N THR A 54 -9.64 -4.83 22.19
CA THR A 54 -9.35 -4.79 20.75
C THR A 54 -8.33 -5.86 20.37
N LYS A 55 -8.70 -6.70 19.41
CA LYS A 55 -7.85 -7.73 18.86
C LYS A 55 -7.08 -7.18 17.67
N TYR A 56 -5.84 -7.62 17.52
CA TYR A 56 -4.98 -7.23 16.41
C TYR A 56 -4.61 -8.47 15.60
N LEU A 57 -4.51 -8.29 14.30
CA LEU A 57 -3.94 -9.33 13.44
C LEU A 57 -2.43 -9.39 13.67
N GLY A 58 -1.91 -10.58 13.85
CA GLY A 58 -0.48 -10.86 13.89
C GLY A 58 0.06 -11.16 12.48
N ASN A 59 1.19 -11.83 12.44
CA ASN A 59 1.76 -12.28 11.18
C ASN A 59 0.90 -13.36 10.51
N ARG A 60 1.01 -13.47 9.19
CA ARG A 60 0.35 -14.50 8.38
C ARG A 60 1.36 -15.56 7.98
N PRO A 61 1.13 -16.84 8.30
CA PRO A 61 1.92 -17.94 7.73
C PRO A 61 1.51 -18.16 6.28
N VAL A 62 2.47 -18.45 5.42
CA VAL A 62 2.25 -18.80 4.01
C VAL A 62 3.06 -20.05 3.72
N THR A 63 2.41 -21.08 3.20
CA THR A 63 3.07 -22.32 2.85
C THR A 63 2.77 -22.68 1.40
N MET A 64 3.78 -23.09 0.65
CA MET A 64 3.61 -23.55 -0.70
C MET A 64 4.40 -24.84 -0.96
N ASN A 65 3.77 -25.76 -1.66
CA ASN A 65 4.40 -26.97 -2.21
C ASN A 65 4.67 -26.74 -3.69
N VAL A 66 5.92 -26.85 -4.08
CA VAL A 66 6.36 -26.64 -5.46
C VAL A 66 6.97 -27.92 -5.98
N THR A 67 6.48 -28.36 -7.13
CA THR A 67 7.07 -29.46 -7.90
C THR A 67 7.76 -28.88 -9.14
N ALA A 68 9.03 -29.16 -9.31
CA ALA A 68 9.79 -28.81 -10.49
C ALA A 68 9.97 -30.06 -11.38
N TYR A 69 9.70 -29.90 -12.66
CA TYR A 69 9.88 -30.91 -13.65
C TYR A 69 11.09 -30.61 -14.55
N PRO A 70 12.07 -31.50 -14.69
CA PRO A 70 13.17 -31.32 -15.63
C PRO A 70 12.62 -31.46 -17.04
N GLY A 71 12.50 -30.40 -17.71
CA GLY A 71 12.01 -30.39 -19.11
C GLY A 71 12.29 -29.06 -19.78
N GLY A 72 12.63 -28.09 -18.97
CA GLY A 72 13.08 -26.78 -19.41
C GLY A 72 14.59 -26.69 -19.64
N SER A 73 15.07 -25.49 -19.83
CA SER A 73 16.49 -25.20 -20.04
C SER A 73 17.36 -25.33 -18.77
N THR A 74 16.76 -25.52 -17.61
CA THR A 74 17.47 -25.54 -16.31
C THR A 74 17.78 -26.98 -15.89
N PRO A 75 19.05 -27.34 -15.67
CA PRO A 75 19.44 -28.62 -15.11
C PRO A 75 18.85 -28.86 -13.70
N MET A 76 18.62 -30.13 -13.37
CA MET A 76 17.98 -30.51 -12.10
C MET A 76 18.74 -30.06 -10.85
N ASP A 77 20.05 -30.06 -10.93
CA ASP A 77 20.96 -29.66 -9.83
C ASP A 77 20.98 -28.14 -9.60
N GLU A 78 20.60 -27.34 -10.59
CA GLU A 78 20.51 -25.88 -10.46
C GLU A 78 19.16 -25.41 -9.89
N ILE A 79 18.12 -26.23 -9.95
CA ILE A 79 16.76 -25.87 -9.51
C ILE A 79 16.72 -25.37 -8.05
N PRO A 80 17.35 -26.04 -7.07
CA PRO A 80 17.35 -25.53 -5.70
C PRO A 80 18.01 -24.15 -5.56
N GLY A 81 19.01 -23.86 -6.39
CA GLY A 81 19.70 -22.56 -6.41
C GLY A 81 18.80 -21.38 -6.82
N LEU A 82 17.81 -21.64 -7.69
CA LEU A 82 16.87 -20.59 -8.13
C LEU A 82 15.99 -20.06 -7.00
N PHE A 83 15.75 -20.88 -5.96
CA PHE A 83 14.96 -20.47 -4.82
C PHE A 83 15.78 -19.72 -3.76
N THR A 84 17.12 -19.73 -3.85
CA THR A 84 18.00 -19.12 -2.85
C THR A 84 17.70 -17.63 -2.68
N ASP A 85 17.48 -16.90 -3.76
CA ASP A 85 17.14 -15.46 -3.73
C ASP A 85 15.84 -15.16 -2.98
N PHE A 86 14.91 -16.11 -2.95
CA PHE A 86 13.61 -15.96 -2.29
C PHE A 86 13.63 -16.49 -0.86
N MET A 87 14.58 -17.39 -0.55
CA MET A 87 14.70 -18.03 0.76
C MET A 87 15.76 -17.37 1.67
N ASP A 88 16.45 -16.34 1.21
CA ASP A 88 17.33 -15.53 2.05
C ASP A 88 16.50 -14.75 3.09
N PRO A 89 16.75 -14.94 4.41
CA PRO A 89 16.00 -14.27 5.47
C PRO A 89 16.11 -12.75 5.46
N SER A 90 17.13 -12.19 4.81
CA SER A 90 17.31 -10.74 4.65
C SER A 90 16.43 -10.14 3.57
N MET A 91 16.02 -10.95 2.61
CA MET A 91 15.20 -10.53 1.48
C MET A 91 13.72 -10.37 1.87
N ARG A 92 13.02 -9.62 1.04
CA ARG A 92 11.57 -9.34 1.19
C ARG A 92 10.89 -9.57 -0.14
N PRO A 93 10.81 -10.84 -0.58
CA PRO A 93 10.09 -11.14 -1.83
C PRO A 93 8.61 -10.84 -1.69
N GLU A 94 8.01 -10.50 -2.81
CA GLU A 94 6.59 -10.34 -2.99
C GLU A 94 6.02 -11.64 -3.57
N LEU A 95 5.01 -12.18 -2.91
CA LEU A 95 4.22 -13.27 -3.43
C LEU A 95 2.98 -12.69 -4.10
N HIS A 96 2.85 -12.92 -5.38
CA HIS A 96 1.72 -12.55 -6.20
C HIS A 96 0.81 -13.76 -6.42
N VAL A 97 -0.49 -13.55 -6.30
CA VAL A 97 -1.50 -14.61 -6.46
C VAL A 97 -2.69 -14.07 -7.24
N ILE A 98 -3.14 -14.83 -8.22
CA ILE A 98 -4.42 -14.61 -8.90
C ILE A 98 -5.28 -15.86 -8.68
N GLU A 99 -6.44 -15.67 -8.05
CA GLU A 99 -7.37 -16.76 -7.81
C GLU A 99 -8.07 -17.23 -9.08
N ASP A 100 -8.55 -18.48 -9.08
CA ASP A 100 -9.14 -19.13 -10.25
C ASP A 100 -10.63 -18.81 -10.42
N PHE A 101 -10.99 -17.52 -10.45
CA PHE A 101 -12.35 -17.08 -10.81
C PHE A 101 -12.30 -15.84 -11.71
N PRO A 102 -13.31 -15.65 -12.58
CA PRO A 102 -13.34 -14.52 -13.48
C PRO A 102 -13.37 -13.19 -12.74
N GLY A 103 -12.41 -12.31 -13.08
CA GLY A 103 -12.32 -10.98 -12.44
C GLY A 103 -11.61 -10.97 -11.09
N ALA A 104 -10.98 -12.09 -10.69
CA ALA A 104 -10.16 -12.12 -9.48
C ALA A 104 -9.06 -11.04 -9.53
N PRO A 105 -8.91 -10.23 -8.49
CA PRO A 105 -7.80 -9.29 -8.44
C PRO A 105 -6.48 -10.04 -8.28
N GLU A 106 -5.43 -9.47 -8.83
CA GLU A 106 -4.08 -9.88 -8.46
C GLU A 106 -3.79 -9.40 -7.05
N LEU A 107 -3.47 -10.32 -6.15
CA LEU A 107 -3.13 -10.06 -4.76
C LEU A 107 -1.61 -10.14 -4.56
N VAL A 108 -1.08 -9.26 -3.77
CA VAL A 108 0.34 -9.18 -3.44
C VAL A 108 0.53 -9.17 -1.93
N ILE A 109 1.48 -9.95 -1.46
CA ILE A 109 1.89 -9.92 -0.06
C ILE A 109 3.41 -10.01 0.05
N VAL A 110 3.99 -9.13 0.86
CA VAL A 110 5.42 -9.16 1.16
C VAL A 110 5.70 -10.24 2.19
N VAL A 111 6.57 -11.17 1.85
CA VAL A 111 6.86 -12.32 2.69
C VAL A 111 8.33 -12.36 3.09
N ARG A 112 8.62 -13.12 4.14
CA ARG A 112 9.97 -13.45 4.61
C ARG A 112 10.07 -14.96 4.69
N ALA A 113 11.17 -15.53 4.21
CA ALA A 113 11.46 -16.93 4.37
C ALA A 113 11.48 -17.34 5.85
N SER A 114 10.83 -18.45 6.15
CA SER A 114 10.74 -19.04 7.50
C SER A 114 11.37 -20.40 7.56
N ALA A 115 11.01 -21.26 6.62
CA ALA A 115 11.56 -22.61 6.56
C ALA A 115 11.56 -23.13 5.12
N TYR A 116 12.47 -24.05 4.85
CA TYR A 116 12.59 -24.77 3.59
C TYR A 116 12.73 -26.27 3.90
N THR A 117 11.90 -27.07 3.29
CA THR A 117 11.95 -28.53 3.42
C THR A 117 12.11 -29.14 2.04
N GLY A 118 13.10 -29.96 1.85
CA GLY A 118 13.48 -30.58 0.59
C GLY A 118 14.88 -30.13 0.15
N PRO A 119 15.29 -30.38 -1.10
CA PRO A 119 14.51 -31.02 -2.13
C PRO A 119 14.38 -32.54 -1.96
N LEU A 120 13.18 -33.07 -2.22
CA LEU A 120 13.01 -34.50 -2.43
C LEU A 120 13.21 -34.77 -3.93
N VAL A 121 14.34 -35.35 -4.27
CA VAL A 121 14.74 -35.60 -5.66
C VAL A 121 14.25 -36.97 -6.11
N TYR A 122 13.44 -36.97 -7.17
CA TYR A 122 12.99 -38.17 -7.88
C TYR A 122 13.60 -38.16 -9.27
N PRO A 123 13.58 -39.32 -9.98
CA PRO A 123 14.18 -39.39 -11.33
C PRO A 123 13.62 -38.40 -12.35
N ALA A 124 12.38 -37.93 -12.15
CA ALA A 124 11.69 -37.06 -13.11
C ALA A 124 11.12 -35.76 -12.47
N ARG A 125 11.34 -35.53 -11.19
CA ARG A 125 10.82 -34.32 -10.52
C ARG A 125 11.56 -34.02 -9.24
N ILE A 126 11.42 -32.78 -8.80
CA ILE A 126 11.88 -32.32 -7.47
C ILE A 126 10.69 -31.71 -6.74
N ASP A 127 10.38 -32.23 -5.56
CA ASP A 127 9.34 -31.68 -4.69
C ASP A 127 9.98 -30.87 -3.56
N MET A 128 9.45 -29.69 -3.31
CA MET A 128 9.92 -28.74 -2.29
C MET A 128 8.75 -28.13 -1.55
N GLN A 129 8.94 -27.88 -0.24
CA GLN A 129 8.02 -27.09 0.53
C GLN A 129 8.70 -25.79 0.98
N LEU A 130 8.11 -24.68 0.63
CA LEU A 130 8.56 -23.35 1.01
C LEU A 130 7.58 -22.77 2.04
N SER A 131 8.10 -22.31 3.16
CA SER A 131 7.33 -21.68 4.21
C SER A 131 7.80 -20.26 4.40
N PHE A 132 6.86 -19.34 4.43
CA PHE A 132 7.10 -17.92 4.62
C PHE A 132 6.23 -17.38 5.74
N ILE A 133 6.62 -16.23 6.25
CA ILE A 133 5.84 -15.42 7.17
C ILE A 133 5.68 -14.04 6.55
N ALA A 134 4.46 -13.57 6.45
CA ALA A 134 4.18 -12.17 6.11
C ALA A 134 4.06 -11.36 7.39
N PRO A 135 4.97 -10.41 7.63
CA PRO A 135 4.90 -9.53 8.80
C PRO A 135 3.66 -8.64 8.81
N ASP A 136 3.27 -8.13 7.63
CA ASP A 136 1.98 -7.48 7.42
C ASP A 136 1.00 -8.54 6.89
N PRO A 137 -0.09 -8.82 7.62
CA PRO A 137 -0.99 -9.91 7.26
C PRO A 137 -1.94 -9.57 6.12
N VAL A 138 -1.99 -8.31 5.68
CA VAL A 138 -2.92 -7.81 4.68
C VAL A 138 -2.44 -8.21 3.28
N LEU A 139 -3.32 -8.82 2.51
CA LEU A 139 -3.14 -9.01 1.07
C LEU A 139 -3.48 -7.70 0.37
N LEU A 140 -2.59 -7.17 -0.42
CA LEU A 140 -2.82 -5.93 -1.16
C LEU A 140 -3.17 -6.24 -2.61
N GLY A 141 -4.15 -5.52 -3.16
CA GLY A 141 -4.37 -5.54 -4.61
C GLY A 141 -3.14 -5.01 -5.34
N ALA A 142 -2.71 -5.67 -6.42
CA ALA A 142 -1.54 -5.24 -7.18
C ALA A 142 -1.71 -3.86 -7.83
N THR A 143 -2.96 -3.45 -8.08
CA THR A 143 -3.25 -2.16 -8.72
C THR A 143 -3.18 -1.03 -7.71
N LEU A 144 -2.24 -0.10 -7.93
CA LEU A 144 -2.19 1.16 -7.19
C LEU A 144 -3.27 2.11 -7.71
N GLN A 145 -4.19 2.48 -6.85
CA GLN A 145 -5.24 3.45 -7.14
C GLN A 145 -4.81 4.85 -6.74
N THR A 146 -5.35 5.87 -7.43
CA THR A 146 -5.02 7.27 -7.14
C THR A 146 -6.24 8.16 -7.23
N ALA A 147 -6.31 9.16 -6.36
CA ALA A 147 -7.27 10.24 -6.44
C ALA A 147 -6.56 11.58 -6.20
N THR A 148 -7.06 12.63 -6.82
CA THR A 148 -6.46 13.97 -6.71
C THR A 148 -7.50 14.98 -6.25
N ALA A 149 -7.12 15.84 -5.31
CA ALA A 149 -7.90 17.00 -4.91
C ALA A 149 -7.10 18.29 -5.10
N TRP A 150 -7.75 19.35 -5.54
CA TRP A 150 -7.15 20.66 -5.79
C TRP A 150 -7.64 21.66 -4.77
N ALA A 151 -6.74 22.48 -4.24
CA ALA A 151 -7.10 23.52 -3.28
C ALA A 151 -7.89 24.69 -3.90
N GLY A 152 -7.93 24.75 -5.23
CA GLY A 152 -8.43 25.90 -5.95
C GLY A 152 -7.46 27.09 -5.92
N ALA A 153 -7.66 28.09 -6.75
CA ALA A 153 -6.91 29.33 -6.71
C ALA A 153 -7.78 30.41 -6.07
N THR A 154 -7.22 31.16 -5.13
CA THR A 154 -7.89 32.38 -4.64
C THR A 154 -7.99 33.39 -5.79
N VAL A 155 -9.22 33.68 -6.18
CA VAL A 155 -9.46 34.79 -7.11
C VAL A 155 -9.08 36.06 -6.39
N GLN A 156 -8.07 36.75 -6.87
CA GLN A 156 -7.98 38.17 -6.52
C GLN A 156 -9.23 38.86 -7.07
N GLY A 157 -10.04 39.43 -6.18
CA GLY A 157 -11.21 40.18 -6.55
C GLY A 157 -10.85 41.30 -7.55
N ARG A 158 -11.84 41.78 -8.30
CA ARG A 158 -11.64 42.86 -9.25
C ARG A 158 -11.10 44.11 -8.55
N VAL A 159 -9.88 44.51 -8.89
CA VAL A 159 -9.29 45.75 -8.41
C VAL A 159 -9.64 46.85 -9.39
N TYR A 160 -10.15 47.99 -8.90
CA TYR A 160 -10.39 49.21 -9.64
C TYR A 160 -9.47 50.33 -9.15
N PRO A 161 -8.98 51.25 -9.99
CA PRO A 161 -9.32 51.51 -11.38
C PRO A 161 -8.55 50.59 -12.37
N ARG A 162 -9.18 50.35 -13.54
CA ARG A 162 -8.61 49.50 -14.59
C ARG A 162 -7.88 50.37 -15.63
N ALA A 163 -6.64 49.96 -15.99
CA ALA A 163 -5.93 50.51 -17.16
C ALA A 163 -6.04 49.53 -18.34
N TYR A 164 -6.23 50.05 -19.56
CA TYR A 164 -6.15 49.25 -20.79
C TYR A 164 -4.71 49.19 -21.29
N PRO A 165 -4.25 48.06 -21.90
CA PRO A 165 -4.97 46.81 -22.20
C PRO A 165 -5.10 45.93 -20.95
N TRP A 166 -6.27 45.34 -20.71
CA TRP A 166 -6.53 44.50 -19.57
C TRP A 166 -6.46 43.02 -19.96
N THR A 167 -5.56 42.29 -19.32
CA THR A 167 -5.44 40.83 -19.41
C THR A 167 -6.28 40.20 -18.31
N TYR A 168 -7.19 39.32 -18.67
CA TYR A 168 -7.89 38.52 -17.66
C TYR A 168 -6.85 37.62 -16.98
N PRO A 169 -6.73 37.65 -15.65
CA PRO A 169 -5.94 36.62 -14.98
C PRO A 169 -6.51 35.26 -15.36
N PRO A 170 -5.68 34.24 -15.52
CA PRO A 170 -6.15 32.88 -15.77
C PRO A 170 -7.24 32.55 -14.74
N GLY A 171 -8.36 32.03 -15.21
CA GLY A 171 -9.58 31.86 -14.41
C GLY A 171 -9.29 31.13 -13.09
N SER A 172 -9.97 31.56 -12.04
CA SER A 172 -9.93 30.86 -10.76
C SER A 172 -10.35 29.41 -10.96
N GLN A 173 -9.47 28.49 -10.64
CA GLN A 173 -9.88 27.10 -10.49
C GLN A 173 -10.65 26.97 -9.18
N ALA A 174 -11.90 26.52 -9.29
CA ALA A 174 -12.63 26.09 -8.12
C ALA A 174 -11.91 24.91 -7.46
N PRO A 175 -11.98 24.77 -6.14
CA PRO A 175 -11.48 23.57 -5.47
C PRO A 175 -12.20 22.34 -6.04
N VAL A 176 -11.45 21.29 -6.32
CA VAL A 176 -11.96 20.02 -6.83
C VAL A 176 -11.70 18.95 -5.79
N SER A 177 -12.74 18.23 -5.44
CA SER A 177 -12.64 17.08 -4.54
C SER A 177 -12.27 15.81 -5.30
N GLY A 178 -11.43 14.98 -4.73
CA GLY A 178 -11.18 13.61 -5.17
C GLY A 178 -12.12 12.65 -4.45
N THR A 179 -12.28 11.46 -5.01
CA THR A 179 -13.00 10.35 -4.36
C THR A 179 -12.05 9.17 -4.20
N ILE A 180 -12.03 8.58 -3.01
CA ILE A 180 -11.30 7.37 -2.68
C ILE A 180 -12.34 6.27 -2.48
N HIS A 181 -12.21 5.19 -3.24
CA HIS A 181 -13.03 3.99 -3.10
C HIS A 181 -12.12 2.78 -2.97
N SER A 182 -12.33 1.95 -1.96
CA SER A 182 -11.63 0.68 -1.81
C SER A 182 -12.60 -0.47 -1.99
N ASN A 183 -12.27 -1.39 -2.89
CA ASN A 183 -13.04 -2.62 -3.12
C ASN A 183 -12.58 -3.78 -2.23
N GLY A 184 -11.61 -3.54 -1.33
CA GLY A 184 -11.12 -4.55 -0.40
C GLY A 184 -12.05 -4.85 0.76
N ASP A 185 -11.58 -5.68 1.69
CA ASP A 185 -12.30 -6.06 2.91
C ASP A 185 -11.83 -5.24 4.11
N LEU A 186 -10.67 -4.62 4.02
CA LEU A 186 -10.00 -3.93 5.11
C LEU A 186 -9.93 -2.42 4.88
N PRO A 187 -9.96 -1.63 5.98
CA PRO A 187 -9.78 -0.19 5.88
C PRO A 187 -8.43 0.18 5.28
N VAL A 188 -8.43 1.20 4.42
CA VAL A 188 -7.21 1.71 3.79
C VAL A 188 -6.69 2.98 4.46
N GLN A 189 -5.38 3.12 4.48
CA GLN A 189 -4.66 4.30 4.95
C GLN A 189 -3.83 4.82 3.78
N PRO A 190 -4.28 5.88 3.08
CA PRO A 190 -3.66 6.32 1.85
C PRO A 190 -2.30 6.98 2.08
N LEU A 191 -1.41 6.83 1.10
CA LEU A 191 -0.21 7.64 0.98
C LEU A 191 -0.59 8.95 0.30
N LEU A 192 -0.27 10.09 0.93
CA LEU A 192 -0.60 11.40 0.42
C LEU A 192 0.65 12.11 -0.13
N LYS A 193 0.55 12.65 -1.34
CA LYS A 193 1.53 13.58 -1.89
C LYS A 193 0.92 14.96 -1.99
N VAL A 194 1.50 15.93 -1.30
CA VAL A 194 1.04 17.33 -1.26
C VAL A 194 1.98 18.17 -2.07
N TYR A 195 1.53 18.66 -3.20
CA TYR A 195 2.34 19.42 -4.14
C TYR A 195 2.29 20.93 -3.84
N GLY A 196 3.47 21.56 -3.90
CA GLY A 196 3.62 23.00 -3.80
C GLY A 196 3.37 23.76 -5.11
N PRO A 197 3.26 25.10 -5.05
CA PRO A 197 3.41 25.91 -3.83
C PRO A 197 2.19 25.81 -2.92
N ALA A 198 2.42 25.58 -1.63
CA ALA A 198 1.36 25.48 -0.64
C ALA A 198 1.89 25.91 0.73
N THR A 199 1.10 26.66 1.48
CA THR A 199 1.38 27.02 2.87
C THR A 199 0.21 26.61 3.74
N GLY A 200 0.48 25.96 4.88
CA GLY A 200 -0.54 25.55 5.83
C GLY A 200 -1.62 24.68 5.17
N ALA A 201 -1.21 23.69 4.38
CA ALA A 201 -2.13 22.80 3.68
C ALA A 201 -2.93 21.94 4.67
N LYS A 202 -4.21 21.74 4.39
CA LYS A 202 -5.11 20.88 5.13
C LYS A 202 -5.82 19.95 4.16
N ILE A 203 -5.64 18.67 4.33
CA ILE A 203 -6.33 17.61 3.59
C ILE A 203 -7.43 17.07 4.49
N SER A 204 -8.66 17.07 3.99
CA SER A 204 -9.83 16.64 4.75
C SER A 204 -10.54 15.51 4.01
N PHE A 205 -11.02 14.54 4.76
CA PHE A 205 -11.83 13.45 4.27
C PHE A 205 -13.18 13.48 4.96
N ASP A 206 -14.24 13.16 4.20
CA ASP A 206 -15.62 13.00 4.69
C ASP A 206 -16.09 14.19 5.55
N ASN A 207 -16.03 15.38 4.98
CA ASN A 207 -16.43 16.62 5.66
C ASN A 207 -15.70 16.86 7.00
N ASN A 208 -14.38 16.63 7.01
CA ASN A 208 -13.49 16.76 8.17
C ASN A 208 -13.62 15.68 9.25
N THR A 209 -14.18 14.51 8.94
CA THR A 209 -14.14 13.33 9.84
C THR A 209 -12.68 12.92 10.07
N TYR A 210 -11.86 12.93 9.02
CA TYR A 210 -10.41 12.77 9.10
C TYR A 210 -9.73 14.00 8.51
N VAL A 211 -8.62 14.39 9.09
CA VAL A 211 -7.88 15.58 8.70
C VAL A 211 -6.39 15.35 8.84
N VAL A 212 -5.64 15.68 7.81
CA VAL A 212 -4.19 15.81 7.88
C VAL A 212 -3.86 17.29 7.70
N ALA A 213 -3.50 17.95 8.78
CA ALA A 213 -3.20 19.38 8.80
C ALA A 213 -1.69 19.62 8.86
N LEU A 214 -1.21 20.56 8.05
CA LEU A 214 0.15 21.06 8.12
C LEU A 214 0.17 22.39 8.86
N THR A 215 1.25 22.63 9.58
CA THR A 215 1.54 23.96 10.20
C THR A 215 1.72 25.02 9.11
N SER A 216 2.07 26.24 9.48
CA SER A 216 2.33 27.34 8.52
C SER A 216 3.57 27.14 7.64
N SER A 217 4.11 25.93 7.56
CA SER A 217 5.25 25.58 6.71
C SER A 217 4.90 25.70 5.24
N THR A 218 5.87 26.14 4.45
CA THR A 218 5.69 26.38 3.01
C THR A 218 6.37 25.30 2.18
N ILE A 219 5.60 24.66 1.33
CA ILE A 219 6.09 23.76 0.26
C ILE A 219 6.36 24.63 -0.96
N ASN A 220 7.59 24.62 -1.47
CA ASN A 220 7.96 25.45 -2.62
C ASN A 220 7.35 24.90 -3.95
N ALA A 221 7.33 25.76 -4.96
CA ALA A 221 6.93 25.34 -6.31
C ALA A 221 7.89 24.24 -6.84
N GLY A 222 7.32 23.19 -7.40
CA GLY A 222 8.07 22.04 -7.93
C GLY A 222 8.50 21.02 -6.87
N ASP A 223 8.25 21.28 -5.58
CA ASP A 223 8.48 20.34 -4.49
C ASP A 223 7.18 19.71 -4.02
N PHE A 224 7.27 18.62 -3.28
CA PHE A 224 6.13 17.98 -2.65
C PHE A 224 6.51 17.29 -1.33
N LEU A 225 5.51 17.08 -0.49
CA LEU A 225 5.63 16.25 0.70
C LEU A 225 4.98 14.89 0.46
N THR A 226 5.63 13.85 0.93
CA THR A 226 5.06 12.50 1.02
C THR A 226 4.68 12.24 2.47
N ILE A 227 3.39 12.02 2.72
CA ILE A 227 2.83 11.74 4.03
C ILE A 227 2.27 10.33 4.01
N ASP A 228 2.89 9.42 4.73
CA ASP A 228 2.37 8.07 4.93
C ASP A 228 1.45 8.08 6.16
N THR A 229 0.16 7.86 5.91
CA THR A 229 -0.84 7.91 6.99
C THR A 229 -0.83 6.63 7.84
N LYS A 230 -0.30 5.51 7.33
CA LYS A 230 -0.14 4.24 8.04
C LYS A 230 0.99 4.31 9.06
N THR A 231 2.16 4.74 8.62
CA THR A 231 3.36 4.86 9.47
C THR A 231 3.46 6.21 10.17
N LYS A 232 2.59 7.17 9.82
CA LYS A 232 2.55 8.54 10.35
C LYS A 232 3.88 9.27 10.15
N THR A 233 4.43 9.17 8.95
CA THR A 233 5.67 9.84 8.56
C THR A 233 5.38 10.96 7.57
N CYS A 234 6.26 11.96 7.55
CA CYS A 234 6.21 13.07 6.60
C CYS A 234 7.62 13.36 6.09
N VAL A 235 7.82 13.24 4.80
CA VAL A 235 9.13 13.38 4.15
C VAL A 235 9.02 14.40 3.02
N ARG A 236 9.97 15.31 2.96
CA ARG A 236 10.10 16.28 1.87
C ARG A 236 10.88 15.66 0.72
N ASN A 237 10.38 15.84 -0.51
CA ASN A 237 10.98 15.21 -1.68
C ASN A 237 12.33 15.83 -2.08
N SER A 238 12.51 17.14 -1.93
CA SER A 238 13.70 17.86 -2.42
C SER A 238 15.01 17.39 -1.76
N ASP A 239 14.97 16.94 -0.52
CA ASP A 239 16.15 16.53 0.25
C ASP A 239 16.00 15.22 1.01
N GLY A 240 14.84 14.57 0.91
CA GLY A 240 14.53 13.36 1.65
C GLY A 240 14.44 13.53 3.17
N ALA A 241 14.43 14.77 3.66
CA ALA A 241 14.40 15.04 5.08
C ALA A 241 13.04 14.71 5.69
N SER A 242 13.06 14.12 6.89
CA SER A 242 11.84 13.99 7.70
C SER A 242 11.43 15.35 8.22
N VAL A 243 10.22 15.77 7.84
CA VAL A 243 9.62 17.05 8.27
C VAL A 243 8.36 16.80 9.10
N LEU A 244 8.43 15.83 9.98
CA LEU A 244 7.30 15.42 10.84
C LEU A 244 6.81 16.55 11.75
N ASN A 245 7.67 17.51 12.08
CA ASN A 245 7.34 18.73 12.81
C ASN A 245 6.45 19.70 12.00
N TRP A 246 6.26 19.46 10.71
CA TRP A 246 5.31 20.22 9.90
C TRP A 246 3.87 19.72 10.05
N ILE A 247 3.66 18.55 10.63
CA ILE A 247 2.32 18.06 10.96
C ILE A 247 1.79 18.81 12.18
N ASP A 248 0.61 19.38 12.05
CA ASP A 248 -0.13 19.92 13.18
C ASP A 248 -0.87 18.79 13.90
N TRP A 249 -0.23 18.25 14.91
CA TRP A 249 -0.75 17.13 15.68
C TRP A 249 -2.04 17.43 16.42
N SER A 250 -2.29 18.70 16.77
CA SER A 250 -3.49 19.12 17.49
C SER A 250 -4.74 19.08 16.62
N ASN A 251 -4.57 19.28 15.31
CA ASN A 251 -5.64 19.34 14.33
C ASN A 251 -5.63 18.15 13.35
N THR A 252 -4.75 17.15 13.56
CA THR A 252 -4.65 15.98 12.68
C THR A 252 -5.39 14.80 13.28
N ILE A 253 -6.34 14.26 12.52
CA ILE A 253 -7.01 12.98 12.74
C ILE A 253 -6.69 12.10 11.55
N TRP A 254 -5.85 11.10 11.75
CA TRP A 254 -5.33 10.24 10.67
C TRP A 254 -6.45 9.47 9.99
N PRO A 255 -6.50 9.45 8.64
CA PRO A 255 -7.54 8.75 7.91
C PRO A 255 -7.39 7.24 8.04
N VAL A 256 -8.52 6.59 8.33
CA VAL A 256 -8.72 5.15 8.28
C VAL A 256 -10.02 4.95 7.52
N LEU A 257 -9.92 4.77 6.21
CA LEU A 257 -11.06 4.79 5.29
C LEU A 257 -11.65 3.40 5.17
N ALA A 258 -12.95 3.29 5.45
CA ALA A 258 -13.67 2.02 5.41
C ALA A 258 -13.77 1.49 3.96
N PRO A 259 -13.71 0.17 3.75
CA PRO A 259 -13.91 -0.42 2.43
C PRO A 259 -15.37 -0.34 1.98
N GLY A 260 -15.61 -0.41 0.67
CA GLY A 260 -16.94 -0.45 0.07
C GLY A 260 -17.74 0.85 0.15
N VAL A 261 -17.10 1.96 0.55
CA VAL A 261 -17.72 3.28 0.69
C VAL A 261 -16.90 4.32 -0.08
N ASP A 262 -17.58 5.27 -0.70
CA ASP A 262 -16.93 6.42 -1.32
C ASP A 262 -16.55 7.45 -0.26
N HIS A 263 -15.29 7.76 -0.16
CA HIS A 263 -14.74 8.78 0.72
C HIS A 263 -14.37 10.02 -0.07
N SER A 264 -14.95 11.16 0.28
CA SER A 264 -14.62 12.43 -0.34
C SER A 264 -13.30 12.96 0.22
N MET A 265 -12.39 13.39 -0.65
CA MET A 265 -11.13 14.02 -0.27
C MET A 265 -11.14 15.47 -0.79
N SER A 266 -10.84 16.42 0.08
CA SER A 266 -10.71 17.83 -0.27
C SER A 266 -9.41 18.41 0.27
N MET A 267 -8.93 19.48 -0.35
CA MET A 267 -7.74 20.18 0.08
C MET A 267 -8.00 21.68 0.22
N THR A 268 -7.46 22.27 1.25
CA THR A 268 -7.39 23.73 1.43
C THR A 268 -5.96 24.14 1.75
N ALA A 269 -5.56 25.36 1.41
CA ALA A 269 -4.24 25.92 1.75
C ALA A 269 -4.35 27.43 1.89
N ILE A 270 -3.40 28.02 2.60
CA ILE A 270 -3.25 29.48 2.68
C ILE A 270 -2.63 29.94 1.35
N SER A 271 -3.28 30.87 0.67
CA SER A 271 -2.84 31.42 -0.63
C SER A 271 -2.54 30.31 -1.68
N PRO A 272 -3.50 29.42 -1.97
CA PRO A 272 -3.30 28.37 -2.98
C PRO A 272 -3.12 28.98 -4.36
N THR A 273 -2.37 28.29 -5.21
CA THR A 273 -2.25 28.60 -6.64
C THR A 273 -2.98 27.52 -7.44
N GLY A 274 -3.18 27.76 -8.74
CA GLY A 274 -3.86 26.79 -9.61
C GLY A 274 -3.15 25.43 -9.77
N VAL A 275 -1.97 25.25 -9.17
CA VAL A 275 -1.22 23.98 -9.17
C VAL A 275 -1.14 23.33 -7.78
N THR A 276 -1.71 23.98 -6.75
CA THR A 276 -1.74 23.43 -5.38
C THR A 276 -2.72 22.26 -5.31
N GLN A 277 -2.18 21.05 -5.14
CA GLN A 277 -2.97 19.83 -5.14
C GLN A 277 -2.44 18.80 -4.14
N THR A 278 -3.30 17.87 -3.79
CA THR A 278 -2.90 16.63 -3.11
C THR A 278 -3.30 15.42 -3.94
N GLN A 279 -2.44 14.43 -4.00
CA GLN A 279 -2.70 13.13 -4.58
C GLN A 279 -2.69 12.09 -3.47
N ALA A 280 -3.77 11.35 -3.33
CA ALA A 280 -3.82 10.16 -2.52
C ALA A 280 -3.55 8.93 -3.39
N SER A 281 -2.79 7.98 -2.88
CA SER A 281 -2.59 6.68 -3.50
C SER A 281 -2.80 5.58 -2.48
N TRP A 282 -3.45 4.50 -2.91
CA TRP A 282 -3.77 3.35 -2.04
C TRP A 282 -3.85 2.06 -2.85
N GLN A 283 -3.79 0.97 -2.14
CA GLN A 283 -4.10 -0.37 -2.65
C GLN A 283 -5.24 -0.95 -1.81
N ASP A 284 -6.12 -1.69 -2.45
CA ASP A 284 -7.21 -2.37 -1.74
C ASP A 284 -6.62 -3.45 -0.84
N GLY A 285 -7.12 -3.54 0.40
CA GLY A 285 -6.66 -4.51 1.38
C GLY A 285 -7.67 -5.66 1.52
N TYR A 286 -7.17 -6.91 1.47
CA TYR A 286 -7.98 -8.12 1.59
C TYR A 286 -7.51 -8.97 2.77
N LEU A 287 -8.46 -9.64 3.42
CA LEU A 287 -8.16 -10.49 4.57
C LEU A 287 -7.95 -11.95 4.15
N ALA A 288 -8.66 -12.41 3.13
CA ALA A 288 -8.59 -13.81 2.65
C ALA A 288 -8.69 -13.87 1.15
#